data_3a98c0919d417d0fc209ea4f5e8d38d6
#
_entry.id   3a98c0919d417d0fc209ea4f5e8d38d6
#
_cell.length_a   1.000
_cell.length_b   1.000
_cell.length_c   1.000
_cell.angle_alpha   90.00
_cell.angle_beta   90.00
_cell.angle_gamma   90.00
#
_symmetry.space_group_name_H-M   'P 1'
#
loop_
_entity.id
_entity.type
_entity.pdbx_description
1 polymer ?
#
loop_
_entity_poly.entity_id
_entity_poly.type
_entity_poly.pdbx_seq_one_letter_code
_entity_poly.pdbx_strand_id
1 'polypeptide(L)'
;MTLNQIVKELTKIGNDHEQINYVYFGDVWERLSNGEVTYPAMFFTLTGANYGAKEIAXSFSLYFMDRMLMEETNETEVLSDMTQVAGDVVAQLRYPEDYSIVTWTLSQNLPVTFYTESDPDLLAGVKLDATLTVPFINNRCQVPSNYTF
;
A
#
# COMPACT_ATOMS: atom_id res chain seq x y z
N MET A 1 -16.62 2.94 -2.48
CA MET A 1 -15.75 2.57 -1.35
C MET A 1 -15.28 3.82 -0.63
N THR A 2 -15.23 3.74 0.67
CA THR A 2 -14.65 4.80 1.47
C THR A 2 -13.15 4.55 1.65
N LEU A 3 -12.43 5.57 2.11
CA LEU A 3 -11.01 5.41 2.40
C LEU A 3 -10.78 4.32 3.45
N ASN A 4 -11.65 4.27 4.48
CA ASN A 4 -11.53 3.21 5.47
C ASN A 4 -11.62 1.82 4.84
N GLN A 5 -12.53 1.66 3.91
CA GLN A 5 -12.68 0.37 3.23
C GLN A 5 -11.46 0.04 2.40
N ILE A 6 -10.90 1.03 1.73
CA ILE A 6 -9.68 0.81 0.94
C ILE A 6 -8.54 0.37 1.84
N VAL A 7 -8.35 1.05 2.97
CA VAL A 7 -7.27 0.70 3.90
C VAL A 7 -7.49 -0.71 4.45
N LYS A 8 -8.73 -1.06 4.77
CA LYS A 8 -9.01 -2.41 5.26
C LYS A 8 -8.68 -3.48 4.22
N GLU A 9 -9.04 -3.21 2.97
CA GLU A 9 -8.75 -4.20 1.91
C GLU A 9 -7.27 -4.32 1.65
N LEU A 10 -6.53 -3.21 1.65
CA LEU A 10 -5.09 -3.28 1.50
C LEU A 10 -4.44 -4.06 2.65
N THR A 11 -4.92 -3.81 3.87
CA THR A 11 -4.41 -4.54 5.03
C THR A 11 -4.71 -6.03 4.89
N LYS A 12 -5.91 -6.37 4.44
CA LYS A 12 -6.28 -7.77 4.24
C LYS A 12 -5.40 -8.44 3.20
N ILE A 13 -5.15 -7.74 2.09
CA ILE A 13 -4.31 -8.31 1.04
C ILE A 13 -2.92 -8.60 1.59
N GLY A 14 -2.35 -7.67 2.36
CA GLY A 14 -1.04 -7.92 2.95
C GLY A 14 -1.06 -9.06 3.95
N ASN A 15 -2.06 -9.08 4.83
CA ASN A 15 -2.14 -10.12 5.84
C ASN A 15 -2.39 -11.50 5.26
N ASP A 16 -3.06 -11.58 4.13
CA ASP A 16 -3.34 -12.86 3.51
C ASP A 16 -2.15 -13.42 2.73
N HIS A 17 -1.14 -12.61 2.45
CA HIS A 17 0.05 -13.10 1.77
C HIS A 17 0.89 -13.94 2.73
N GLU A 18 1.24 -15.12 2.29
CA GLU A 18 1.90 -16.08 3.19
C GLU A 18 3.28 -15.64 3.63
N GLN A 19 3.95 -14.82 2.84
CA GLN A 19 5.32 -14.42 3.14
C GLN A 19 5.42 -13.08 3.86
N ILE A 20 4.30 -12.36 4.00
CA ILE A 20 4.32 -11.08 4.71
C ILE A 20 3.94 -11.32 6.16
N ASN A 21 4.84 -10.94 7.07
CA ASN A 21 4.65 -11.20 8.50
C ASN A 21 4.19 -9.99 9.28
N TYR A 22 4.11 -8.82 8.66
CA TYR A 22 3.73 -7.62 9.37
C TYR A 22 3.15 -6.62 8.36
N VAL A 23 2.00 -6.04 8.69
CA VAL A 23 1.36 -5.05 7.83
C VAL A 23 1.00 -3.84 8.68
N TYR A 24 1.32 -2.65 8.19
CA TYR A 24 1.07 -1.43 8.94
C TYR A 24 0.73 -0.29 7.98
N PHE A 25 -0.30 0.47 8.34
CA PHE A 25 -0.68 1.68 7.63
C PHE A 25 -0.31 2.89 8.49
N GLY A 26 0.49 3.78 7.96
CA GLY A 26 0.88 4.98 8.67
C GLY A 26 2.28 5.41 8.35
N ASP A 27 2.92 6.06 9.32
CA ASP A 27 4.29 6.57 9.15
C ASP A 27 5.27 5.41 9.25
N VAL A 28 5.88 5.08 8.12
CA VAL A 28 6.75 3.92 8.01
C VAL A 28 7.97 4.05 8.93
N TRP A 29 8.62 5.20 8.86
CA TRP A 29 9.90 5.34 9.55
C TRP A 29 9.72 5.48 11.05
N GLU A 30 8.63 6.11 11.48
CA GLU A 30 8.33 6.16 12.91
C GLU A 30 8.05 4.77 13.45
N ARG A 31 7.32 3.96 12.68
CA ARG A 31 7.01 2.61 13.13
C ARG A 31 8.26 1.74 13.22
N LEU A 32 9.15 1.88 12.25
CA LEU A 32 10.40 1.14 12.30
C LEU A 32 11.26 1.51 13.52
N SER A 33 11.23 2.78 13.90
CA SER A 33 11.99 3.23 15.05
C SER A 33 11.40 2.75 16.37
N ASN A 34 10.09 2.70 16.48
CA ASN A 34 9.42 2.42 17.76
C ASN A 34 8.89 1.01 17.87
N GLY A 35 8.67 0.35 16.77
CA GLY A 35 7.88 -0.85 16.76
C GLY A 35 8.67 -2.13 16.85
N GLU A 36 7.95 -3.17 17.11
CA GLU A 36 8.48 -4.52 17.04
C GLU A 36 7.98 -5.12 15.73
N VAL A 37 8.74 -4.87 14.69
CA VAL A 37 8.36 -5.27 13.35
C VAL A 37 8.92 -6.65 13.04
N THR A 38 8.06 -7.54 12.55
CA THR A 38 8.50 -8.84 12.06
C THR A 38 8.61 -8.79 10.55
N TYR A 39 9.67 -9.37 10.02
CA TYR A 39 9.95 -9.30 8.59
C TYR A 39 9.71 -10.65 7.92
N PRO A 40 9.41 -10.66 6.63
CA PRO A 40 9.20 -9.52 5.72
C PRO A 40 7.96 -8.71 6.10
N ALA A 41 8.04 -7.40 5.85
CA ALA A 41 6.98 -6.49 6.26
C ALA A 41 6.45 -5.70 5.07
N MET A 42 5.18 -5.36 5.14
CA MET A 42 4.54 -4.46 4.21
C MET A 42 4.04 -3.25 4.97
N PHE A 43 4.48 -2.07 4.55
CA PHE A 43 3.96 -0.82 5.07
C PHE A 43 3.30 -0.06 3.94
N PHE A 44 2.26 0.69 4.25
CA PHE A 44 1.71 1.56 3.23
C PHE A 44 1.20 2.85 3.86
N THR A 45 1.22 3.90 3.05
CA THR A 45 0.82 5.22 3.50
C THR A 45 0.10 5.92 2.36
N LEU A 46 -0.83 6.79 2.73
CA LEU A 46 -1.57 7.59 1.77
C LEU A 46 -0.78 8.86 1.51
N THR A 47 -0.43 9.09 0.25
CA THR A 47 0.39 10.25 -0.11
C THR A 47 -0.41 11.38 -0.69
N GLY A 48 -1.62 11.15 -1.16
CA GLY A 48 -2.43 12.20 -1.70
C GLY A 48 -3.72 11.67 -2.27
N ALA A 49 -4.57 12.59 -2.67
CA ALA A 49 -5.83 12.24 -3.29
C ALA A 49 -6.22 13.33 -4.28
N ASN A 50 -6.98 12.95 -5.28
CA ASN A 50 -7.39 13.87 -6.32
C ASN A 50 -8.84 13.59 -6.67
N TYR A 51 -9.69 14.60 -6.57
CA TYR A 51 -11.08 14.49 -6.98
C TYR A 51 -11.22 14.76 -8.46
N GLY A 52 -11.80 13.81 -9.18
CA GLY A 52 -12.24 14.04 -10.53
C GLY A 52 -13.71 14.36 -10.56
N ALA A 53 -14.27 14.42 -11.75
CA ALA A 53 -15.68 14.79 -11.88
C ALA A 53 -16.59 13.73 -11.25
N LYS A 54 -16.26 12.47 -11.42
CA LYS A 54 -17.12 11.36 -10.94
C LYS A 54 -16.30 10.33 -10.19
N GLU A 55 -15.12 10.70 -9.68
CA GLU A 55 -14.23 9.73 -9.08
C GLU A 55 -13.29 10.42 -8.12
N ILE A 56 -12.67 9.61 -7.27
CA ILE A 56 -11.57 10.06 -6.43
C ILE A 56 -10.45 9.05 -6.57
N ALA A 57 -9.23 9.60 -6.69
CA ALA A 57 -8.04 8.76 -6.81
C ALA A 57 -7.15 8.90 -5.61
N UNK A 58 -6.79 7.88 -4.89
CA UNK A 58 -6.12 7.92 -3.80
C UNK A 58 -4.87 7.42 -4.09
N SER A 59 -3.87 8.03 -3.81
CA SER A 59 -2.49 7.66 -4.12
C SER A 59 -1.83 7.08 -2.89
N PHE A 60 -1.24 5.90 -3.04
CA PHE A 60 -0.60 5.19 -1.94
C PHE A 60 0.84 4.85 -2.31
N SER A 61 1.71 4.84 -1.29
CA SER A 61 3.03 4.24 -1.41
C SER A 61 3.04 2.98 -0.55
N LEU A 62 3.46 1.87 -1.16
CA LEU A 62 3.55 0.60 -0.49
C LEU A 62 5.02 0.20 -0.41
N TYR A 63 5.44 -0.18 0.79
CA TYR A 63 6.83 -0.57 1.05
C TYR A 63 6.87 -2.04 1.41
N PHE A 64 7.74 -2.77 0.75
CA PHE A 64 7.97 -4.19 1.04
C PHE A 64 9.44 -4.35 1.41
N MET A 65 9.72 -4.85 2.62
CA MET A 65 11.09 -4.86 3.10
C MET A 65 11.38 -6.11 3.91
N ASP A 66 12.65 -6.48 3.92
CA ASP A 66 13.14 -7.60 4.70
C ASP A 66 14.55 -7.30 5.17
N ARG A 67 15.00 -8.06 6.14
CA ARG A 67 16.32 -7.88 6.70
C ARG A 67 17.40 -8.42 5.77
N MET A 68 18.53 -7.72 5.76
CA MET A 68 19.73 -8.19 5.07
C MET A 68 20.70 -8.78 6.06
N LEU A 69 21.60 -9.63 5.57
CA LEU A 69 22.72 -10.11 6.35
C LEU A 69 23.71 -8.99 6.58
N MET A 70 24.57 -9.17 7.58
CA MET A 70 25.60 -8.19 7.85
C MET A 70 26.44 -7.98 6.61
N GLU A 71 26.90 -6.73 6.44
CA GLU A 71 27.66 -6.30 5.27
C GLU A 71 26.87 -6.43 3.96
N GLU A 72 25.56 -6.56 4.08
CA GLU A 72 24.65 -6.54 2.92
C GLU A 72 24.99 -7.59 1.87
N THR A 73 25.46 -8.75 2.30
CA THR A 73 25.90 -9.78 1.37
C THR A 73 24.76 -10.41 0.57
N ASN A 74 23.50 -10.32 1.08
CA ASN A 74 22.36 -10.89 0.38
C ASN A 74 21.40 -9.82 -0.13
N GLU A 75 21.91 -8.62 -0.41
CA GLU A 75 21.02 -7.52 -0.82
C GLU A 75 20.24 -7.85 -2.08
N THR A 76 20.91 -8.42 -3.09
CA THR A 76 20.24 -8.72 -4.34
C THR A 76 19.12 -9.75 -4.14
N GLU A 77 19.38 -10.74 -3.30
CA GLU A 77 18.34 -11.74 -3.02
C GLU A 77 17.14 -11.11 -2.34
N VAL A 78 17.38 -10.23 -1.37
CA VAL A 78 16.28 -9.58 -0.66
C VAL A 78 15.49 -8.69 -1.61
N LEU A 79 16.17 -7.93 -2.45
CA LEU A 79 15.47 -7.07 -3.42
C LEU A 79 14.65 -7.91 -4.39
N SER A 80 15.20 -9.03 -4.84
CA SER A 80 14.47 -9.91 -5.73
C SER A 80 13.23 -10.49 -5.07
N ASP A 81 13.37 -10.95 -3.84
CA ASP A 81 12.24 -11.53 -3.11
C ASP A 81 11.16 -10.48 -2.87
N MET A 82 11.58 -9.27 -2.49
CA MET A 82 10.59 -8.22 -2.22
C MET A 82 9.91 -7.76 -3.50
N THR A 83 10.61 -7.79 -4.62
CA THR A 83 9.99 -7.49 -5.91
C THR A 83 8.90 -8.51 -6.22
N GLN A 84 9.15 -9.79 -5.93
CA GLN A 84 8.14 -10.81 -6.18
C GLN A 84 6.94 -10.65 -5.24
N VAL A 85 7.20 -10.34 -3.98
CA VAL A 85 6.10 -10.12 -3.04
C VAL A 85 5.26 -8.92 -3.50
N ALA A 86 5.92 -7.84 -3.92
CA ALA A 86 5.21 -6.68 -4.44
C ALA A 86 4.38 -7.04 -5.66
N GLY A 87 4.93 -7.87 -6.55
CA GLY A 87 4.18 -8.31 -7.72
C GLY A 87 2.94 -9.11 -7.35
N ASP A 88 3.04 -9.95 -6.31
CA ASP A 88 1.88 -10.69 -5.83
C ASP A 88 0.79 -9.73 -5.35
N VAL A 89 1.18 -8.70 -4.61
CA VAL A 89 0.21 -7.74 -4.12
C VAL A 89 -0.41 -6.96 -5.28
N VAL A 90 0.41 -6.59 -6.27
CA VAL A 90 -0.13 -5.91 -7.46
C VAL A 90 -1.18 -6.79 -8.15
N ALA A 91 -0.92 -8.09 -8.25
CA ALA A 91 -1.89 -8.98 -8.87
C ALA A 91 -3.21 -8.98 -8.10
N GLN A 92 -3.13 -8.98 -6.77
CA GLN A 92 -4.35 -8.93 -5.97
C GLN A 92 -5.07 -7.58 -6.12
N LEU A 93 -4.31 -6.50 -6.25
CA LEU A 93 -4.92 -5.19 -6.46
C LEU A 93 -5.63 -5.11 -7.81
N ARG A 94 -5.04 -5.70 -8.85
CA ARG A 94 -5.67 -5.65 -10.18
C ARG A 94 -6.87 -6.56 -10.30
N TYR A 95 -6.83 -7.72 -9.63
CA TYR A 95 -7.87 -8.72 -9.74
C TYR A 95 -8.33 -9.11 -8.34
N PRO A 96 -9.06 -8.21 -7.66
CA PRO A 96 -9.46 -8.49 -6.28
C PRO A 96 -10.35 -9.71 -6.18
N GLU A 97 -10.22 -10.37 -5.05
CA GLU A 97 -10.94 -11.60 -4.80
C GLU A 97 -12.44 -11.39 -4.75
N ASP A 98 -12.87 -10.26 -4.20
CA ASP A 98 -14.30 -9.97 -4.03
C ASP A 98 -14.67 -8.68 -4.76
N TYR A 99 -15.16 -8.85 -5.97
CA TYR A 99 -15.53 -7.70 -6.79
C TYR A 99 -16.77 -6.98 -6.27
N SER A 100 -17.55 -7.62 -5.42
CA SER A 100 -18.74 -6.95 -4.91
C SER A 100 -18.41 -5.87 -3.89
N ILE A 101 -17.25 -5.99 -3.22
CA ILE A 101 -16.81 -5.03 -2.24
C ILE A 101 -15.86 -4.01 -2.87
N VAL A 102 -14.91 -4.48 -3.66
CA VAL A 102 -13.86 -3.64 -4.21
C VAL A 102 -14.34 -3.00 -5.51
N THR A 103 -14.31 -1.67 -5.52
CA THR A 103 -14.72 -0.92 -6.72
C THR A 103 -13.58 -0.09 -7.30
N TRP A 104 -12.36 -0.27 -6.80
CA TRP A 104 -11.25 0.54 -7.31
C TRP A 104 -10.75 0.04 -8.66
N THR A 105 -10.14 0.97 -9.38
CA THR A 105 -9.35 0.68 -10.57
C THR A 105 -7.91 1.05 -10.27
N LEU A 106 -7.01 0.13 -10.52
CA LEU A 106 -5.58 0.36 -10.26
C LEU A 106 -4.95 1.02 -11.48
N SER A 107 -4.04 1.97 -11.22
CA SER A 107 -3.29 2.60 -12.30
C SER A 107 -2.51 1.56 -13.10
N GLN A 108 -2.32 1.84 -14.39
CA GLN A 108 -1.66 0.86 -15.26
C GLN A 108 -0.19 0.76 -14.98
N ASN A 109 0.46 1.88 -14.75
CA ASN A 109 1.89 1.90 -14.50
C ASN A 109 2.13 2.17 -13.03
N LEU A 110 2.98 1.35 -12.43
CA LEU A 110 3.27 1.41 -11.00
C LEU A 110 4.77 1.58 -10.83
N PRO A 111 5.24 2.81 -10.61
CA PRO A 111 6.68 3.01 -10.42
C PRO A 111 7.19 2.27 -9.20
N VAL A 112 8.34 1.66 -9.35
CA VAL A 112 8.98 0.90 -8.28
C VAL A 112 10.35 1.50 -8.02
N THR A 113 10.65 1.75 -6.76
CA THR A 113 11.94 2.28 -6.33
C THR A 113 12.58 1.28 -5.38
N PHE A 114 13.86 1.03 -5.55
CA PHE A 114 14.61 0.11 -4.69
C PHE A 114 15.39 0.92 -3.65
N TYR A 115 15.51 0.40 -2.45
CA TYR A 115 16.19 1.12 -1.38
C TYR A 115 16.81 0.15 -0.38
N THR A 116 17.78 0.67 0.37
CA THR A 116 18.37 -0.01 1.51
C THR A 116 18.43 0.97 2.65
N GLU A 117 18.27 0.46 3.87
CA GLU A 117 18.35 1.24 5.09
C GLU A 117 19.15 0.47 6.13
N SER A 118 19.98 1.18 6.88
CA SER A 118 20.77 0.54 7.93
C SER A 118 20.34 0.94 9.33
N ASP A 119 19.38 1.82 9.48
CA ASP A 119 18.96 2.32 10.78
C ASP A 119 17.42 2.44 10.79
N PRO A 120 16.74 1.85 11.77
CA PRO A 120 17.27 1.09 12.90
C PRO A 120 17.69 -0.34 12.57
N ASP A 121 17.18 -0.90 11.49
CA ASP A 121 17.51 -2.24 11.07
C ASP A 121 18.20 -2.21 9.71
N LEU A 122 18.99 -3.24 9.44
CA LEU A 122 19.61 -3.40 8.13
C LEU A 122 18.58 -4.01 7.19
N LEU A 123 18.02 -3.19 6.31
CA LEU A 123 16.87 -3.55 5.49
C LEU A 123 17.12 -3.27 4.02
N ALA A 124 16.51 -4.07 3.17
CA ALA A 124 16.42 -3.78 1.75
C ALA A 124 14.98 -4.01 1.31
N GLY A 125 14.54 -3.27 0.33
CA GLY A 125 13.18 -3.42 -0.11
C GLY A 125 12.83 -2.63 -1.33
N VAL A 126 11.55 -2.65 -1.65
CA VAL A 126 11.02 -1.92 -2.78
C VAL A 126 9.88 -1.03 -2.31
N LYS A 127 9.77 0.11 -2.94
CA LYS A 127 8.67 1.04 -2.74
C LYS A 127 7.86 1.10 -4.03
N LEU A 128 6.57 0.87 -3.91
CA LEU A 128 5.65 0.81 -5.02
C LEU A 128 4.65 1.95 -4.88
N ASP A 129 4.50 2.75 -5.93
CA ASP A 129 3.52 3.83 -5.94
C ASP A 129 2.30 3.37 -6.73
N ALA A 130 1.14 3.37 -6.08
CA ALA A 130 -0.09 2.89 -6.69
C ALA A 130 -1.18 3.94 -6.53
N THR A 131 -1.99 4.08 -7.57
CA THR A 131 -3.15 4.95 -7.53
C THR A 131 -4.40 4.10 -7.67
N LEU A 132 -5.27 4.18 -6.68
CA LEU A 132 -6.55 3.47 -6.67
C LEU A 132 -7.65 4.48 -6.88
N THR A 133 -8.41 4.32 -7.95
CA THR A 133 -9.49 5.24 -8.31
C THR A 133 -10.82 4.56 -8.04
N VAL A 134 -11.68 5.22 -7.29
CA VAL A 134 -13.02 4.71 -7.00
C VAL A 134 -14.07 5.70 -7.43
N PRO A 135 -15.26 5.24 -7.79
CA PRO A 135 -16.35 6.14 -8.17
C PRO A 135 -16.73 7.05 -7.00
N PHE A 136 -17.09 8.26 -7.32
CA PHE A 136 -17.55 9.24 -6.36
C PHE A 136 -18.67 10.05 -6.99
N ILE A 137 -19.86 9.92 -6.43
CA ILE A 137 -21.04 10.61 -6.96
C ILE A 137 -21.23 11.91 -6.23
N ASN A 138 -21.23 13.01 -6.97
CA ASN A 138 -21.43 14.33 -6.41
C ASN A 138 -22.91 14.64 -6.32
N ASN A 139 -23.53 14.33 -5.20
CA ASN A 139 -24.95 14.57 -5.01
C ASN A 139 -25.13 15.54 -3.83
N ARG A 140 -25.34 16.80 -4.18
CA ARG A 140 -25.43 17.83 -3.13
C ARG A 140 -26.66 17.64 -2.24
N CYS A 141 -27.66 16.94 -2.72
CA CYS A 141 -28.84 16.67 -1.88
C CYS A 141 -28.55 15.74 -0.73
N GLN A 142 -27.46 14.97 -0.81
CA GLN A 142 -27.05 14.06 0.25
C GLN A 142 -26.03 14.66 1.21
N VAL A 143 -25.62 15.90 0.94
CA VAL A 143 -24.67 16.57 1.83
C VAL A 143 -25.38 16.94 3.12
N PRO A 144 -24.82 16.58 4.29
CA PRO A 144 -25.47 16.93 5.57
C PRO A 144 -25.17 18.40 5.91
N SER A 145 -25.94 19.28 5.30
CA SER A 145 -25.75 20.72 5.44
C SER A 145 -27.10 21.37 5.72
N ASN A 146 -27.04 22.66 6.04
CA ASN A 146 -28.23 23.44 6.29
C ASN A 146 -28.79 24.14 5.04
N TYR A 147 -28.22 23.84 3.87
CA TYR A 147 -28.74 24.40 2.64
C TYR A 147 -30.15 23.92 2.36
N THR A 148 -30.94 24.80 1.79
CA THR A 148 -32.25 24.44 1.26
C THR A 148 -32.15 24.43 -0.26
N PHE A 149 -32.49 23.30 -0.84
CA PHE A 149 -32.38 23.12 -2.30
C PHE A 149 -33.69 23.34 -3.00
#